data_0c176b39f03fc76cf00ba7a65487fab4
#
_entry.id   0c176b39f03fc76cf00ba7a65487fab4
#
_cell.length_a   1.000
_cell.length_b   1.000
_cell.length_c   1.000
_cell.angle_alpha   90.00
_cell.angle_beta   90.00
_cell.angle_gamma   90.00
#
_symmetry.space_group_name_H-M   'P 1'
#
loop_
_entity.id
_entity.type
_entity.pdbx_description
1 polymer ?
#
loop_
_entity_poly.entity_id
_entity_poly.type
_entity_poly.pdbx_seq_one_letter_code
_entity_poly.pdbx_strand_id
1 'polypeptide(L)'
;YFGVVSLVGVVTNLLVLPMVTAIFYGVGAVCALGGISPMLGGLLGRLLAWPIRLVLVTARLLGRVPFGALYPSGVFHALALAGIYVLLIFYALFHKGRLRYYVAASACVAAVWVFLGGWLPSREDFRLAVLDVGQGQSLVLSSRGQTLVIDCGGRTGQSAADRAAEYLLSQNIYRVDALALTHFDEDHAGGAQYLLSRVKAETLLLPEGKEERVIPFGAGILRLFPYTGGEFPEGKNKGHFF
;
A
#
# COMPACT_ATOMS: atom_id res chain seq x y z
N TYR A 1 2.66 -4.10 14.63
CA TYR A 1 1.24 -4.25 14.29
C TYR A 1 1.10 -4.42 12.80
N PHE A 2 0.67 -5.61 12.37
CA PHE A 2 0.40 -5.87 10.96
C PHE A 2 -1.02 -5.39 10.65
N GLY A 3 -1.18 -4.13 10.26
CA GLY A 3 -2.45 -3.57 9.81
C GLY A 3 -2.91 -4.05 8.44
N VAL A 4 -2.27 -5.11 7.90
CA VAL A 4 -2.51 -5.60 6.53
C VAL A 4 -2.72 -7.11 6.55
N VAL A 5 -3.80 -7.57 5.95
CA VAL A 5 -4.05 -8.99 5.67
C VAL A 5 -3.91 -9.20 4.16
N SER A 6 -2.83 -9.86 3.75
CA SER A 6 -2.61 -10.16 2.33
C SER A 6 -3.41 -11.43 1.94
N LEU A 7 -4.45 -11.25 1.15
CA LEU A 7 -5.20 -12.37 0.56
C LEU A 7 -4.34 -13.12 -0.47
N VAL A 8 -3.58 -12.37 -1.23
CA VAL A 8 -2.65 -12.91 -2.23
C VAL A 8 -1.46 -13.59 -1.57
N GLY A 9 -1.10 -13.17 -0.36
CA GLY A 9 0.02 -13.73 0.40
C GLY A 9 -0.13 -15.23 0.69
N VAL A 10 -1.34 -15.71 0.92
CA VAL A 10 -1.62 -17.14 1.13
C VAL A 10 -1.29 -17.93 -0.14
N VAL A 11 -1.78 -17.47 -1.29
CA VAL A 11 -1.52 -18.10 -2.60
C VAL A 11 -0.03 -17.99 -2.96
N THR A 12 0.56 -16.82 -2.73
CA THR A 12 1.98 -16.59 -2.97
C THR A 12 2.84 -17.54 -2.15
N ASN A 13 2.57 -17.67 -0.86
CA ASN A 13 3.33 -18.56 0.01
C ASN A 13 3.19 -20.02 -0.41
N LEU A 14 1.98 -20.46 -0.79
CA LEU A 14 1.76 -21.83 -1.25
C LEU A 14 2.56 -22.15 -2.52
N LEU A 15 2.69 -21.21 -3.44
CA LEU A 15 3.42 -21.38 -4.68
C LEU A 15 4.94 -21.16 -4.52
N VAL A 16 5.33 -20.15 -3.78
CA VAL A 16 6.73 -19.68 -3.72
C VAL A 16 7.54 -20.44 -2.67
N LEU A 17 6.93 -20.85 -1.54
CA LEU A 17 7.67 -21.50 -0.46
C LEU A 17 8.37 -22.81 -0.88
N PRO A 18 7.70 -23.73 -1.60
CA PRO A 18 8.37 -24.94 -2.10
C PRO A 18 9.53 -24.63 -3.05
N MET A 19 9.36 -23.58 -3.90
CA MET A 19 10.39 -23.17 -4.84
C MET A 19 11.58 -22.55 -4.13
N VAL A 20 11.36 -21.68 -3.15
CA VAL A 20 12.43 -21.09 -2.32
C VAL A 20 13.20 -22.17 -1.58
N THR A 21 12.50 -23.18 -1.05
CA THR A 21 13.15 -24.34 -0.41
C THR A 21 14.04 -25.10 -1.38
N ALA A 22 13.57 -25.38 -2.58
CA ALA A 22 14.36 -26.03 -3.63
C ALA A 22 15.57 -25.20 -4.06
N ILE A 23 15.40 -23.87 -4.19
CA ILE A 23 16.48 -22.93 -4.50
C ILE A 23 17.53 -22.94 -3.38
N PHE A 24 17.12 -22.96 -2.12
CA PHE A 24 18.04 -22.99 -0.99
C PHE A 24 18.97 -24.23 -1.03
N TYR A 25 18.41 -25.43 -1.23
CA TYR A 25 19.21 -26.64 -1.42
C TYR A 25 20.06 -26.60 -2.69
N GLY A 26 19.50 -26.04 -3.76
CA GLY A 26 20.22 -25.86 -5.03
C GLY A 26 21.46 -24.96 -4.89
N VAL A 27 21.38 -23.88 -4.14
CA VAL A 27 22.53 -23.00 -3.84
C VAL A 27 23.61 -23.78 -3.09
N GLY A 28 23.22 -24.59 -2.08
CA GLY A 28 24.16 -25.46 -1.37
C GLY A 28 24.90 -26.43 -2.33
N ALA A 29 24.15 -27.05 -3.27
CA ALA A 29 24.75 -27.91 -4.27
C ALA A 29 25.69 -27.18 -5.24
N VAL A 30 25.32 -25.96 -5.68
CA VAL A 30 26.19 -25.11 -6.52
C VAL A 30 27.50 -24.79 -5.79
N CYS A 31 27.44 -24.45 -4.50
CA CYS A 31 28.63 -24.16 -3.71
C CYS A 31 29.51 -25.40 -3.54
N ALA A 32 28.92 -26.54 -3.20
CA ALA A 32 29.67 -27.79 -2.99
C ALA A 32 30.35 -28.28 -4.27
N LEU A 33 29.62 -28.35 -5.39
CA LEU A 33 30.14 -28.80 -6.67
C LEU A 33 31.05 -27.77 -7.35
N GLY A 34 30.79 -26.48 -7.14
CA GLY A 34 31.66 -25.40 -7.61
C GLY A 34 33.01 -25.40 -6.93
N GLY A 35 33.11 -25.83 -5.67
CA GLY A 35 34.37 -26.04 -4.97
C GLY A 35 35.19 -27.20 -5.55
N ILE A 36 34.56 -28.23 -6.15
CA ILE A 36 35.21 -29.36 -6.80
C ILE A 36 35.54 -29.03 -8.26
N SER A 37 34.59 -28.45 -8.99
CA SER A 37 34.71 -28.08 -10.41
C SER A 37 33.92 -26.79 -10.71
N PRO A 38 34.64 -25.71 -11.06
CA PRO A 38 33.98 -24.44 -11.44
C PRO A 38 33.00 -24.59 -12.61
N MET A 39 33.27 -25.51 -13.53
CA MET A 39 32.39 -25.78 -14.68
C MET A 39 31.03 -26.36 -14.23
N LEU A 40 31.03 -27.32 -13.32
CA LEU A 40 29.82 -27.93 -12.79
C LEU A 40 29.03 -26.93 -11.95
N GLY A 41 29.71 -26.15 -11.08
CA GLY A 41 29.06 -25.08 -10.32
C GLY A 41 28.44 -24.04 -11.24
N GLY A 42 29.11 -23.64 -12.30
CA GLY A 42 28.58 -22.69 -13.28
C GLY A 42 27.34 -23.20 -14.04
N LEU A 43 27.36 -24.49 -14.45
CA LEU A 43 26.21 -25.10 -15.12
C LEU A 43 24.97 -25.15 -14.19
N LEU A 44 25.15 -25.63 -12.98
CA LEU A 44 24.08 -25.70 -11.99
C LEU A 44 23.57 -24.31 -11.59
N GLY A 45 24.47 -23.32 -11.47
CA GLY A 45 24.09 -21.93 -11.21
C GLY A 45 23.19 -21.34 -12.30
N ARG A 46 23.46 -21.65 -13.57
CA ARG A 46 22.59 -21.25 -14.69
C ARG A 46 21.22 -21.92 -14.63
N LEU A 47 21.16 -23.20 -14.30
CA LEU A 47 19.90 -23.91 -14.11
C LEU A 47 19.10 -23.32 -12.95
N LEU A 48 19.75 -22.96 -11.85
CA LEU A 48 19.11 -22.39 -10.67
C LEU A 48 18.60 -20.97 -10.90
N ALA A 49 19.15 -20.25 -11.87
CA ALA A 49 18.65 -18.92 -12.23
C ALA A 49 17.19 -18.91 -12.72
N TRP A 50 16.73 -20.03 -13.32
CA TRP A 50 15.35 -20.16 -13.81
C TRP A 50 14.29 -20.11 -12.70
N PRO A 51 14.33 -20.97 -11.67
CA PRO A 51 13.36 -20.93 -10.57
C PRO A 51 13.47 -19.61 -9.79
N ILE A 52 14.65 -19.01 -9.65
CA ILE A 52 14.79 -17.68 -9.03
C ILE A 52 14.02 -16.63 -9.81
N ARG A 53 14.18 -16.59 -11.15
CA ARG A 53 13.42 -15.67 -12.00
C ARG A 53 11.91 -15.90 -11.91
N LEU A 54 11.48 -17.15 -11.86
CA LEU A 54 10.09 -17.51 -11.74
C LEU A 54 9.49 -16.99 -10.42
N VAL A 55 10.21 -17.16 -9.30
CA VAL A 55 9.79 -16.60 -8.00
C VAL A 55 9.66 -15.09 -8.06
N LEU A 56 10.64 -14.39 -8.65
CA LEU A 56 10.61 -12.94 -8.78
C LEU A 56 9.45 -12.45 -9.67
N VAL A 57 9.20 -13.13 -10.79
CA VAL A 57 8.08 -12.80 -11.69
C VAL A 57 6.75 -13.04 -11.00
N THR A 58 6.59 -14.19 -10.33
CA THR A 58 5.38 -14.52 -9.57
C THR A 58 5.10 -13.49 -8.49
N ALA A 59 6.11 -13.11 -7.71
CA ALA A 59 5.99 -12.10 -6.66
C ALA A 59 5.57 -10.73 -7.25
N ARG A 60 6.17 -10.32 -8.37
CA ARG A 60 5.81 -9.06 -9.05
C ARG A 60 4.39 -9.09 -9.61
N LEU A 61 3.97 -10.19 -10.23
CA LEU A 61 2.64 -10.33 -10.80
C LEU A 61 1.57 -10.32 -9.70
N LEU A 62 1.78 -11.11 -8.65
CA LEU A 62 0.85 -11.20 -7.54
C LEU A 62 0.81 -9.92 -6.71
N GLY A 63 1.93 -9.19 -6.59
CA GLY A 63 1.98 -7.89 -5.93
C GLY A 63 1.23 -6.77 -6.67
N ARG A 64 0.87 -7.00 -7.95
CA ARG A 64 0.07 -6.04 -8.75
C ARG A 64 -1.43 -6.35 -8.75
N VAL A 65 -1.85 -7.42 -8.11
CA VAL A 65 -3.27 -7.78 -8.05
C VAL A 65 -4.03 -6.72 -7.25
N PRO A 66 -5.00 -6.01 -7.87
CA PRO A 66 -5.82 -5.05 -7.15
C PRO A 66 -6.61 -5.79 -6.07
N PHE A 67 -6.77 -5.15 -4.92
CA PHE A 67 -7.42 -5.75 -3.73
C PHE A 67 -6.71 -6.99 -3.15
N GLY A 68 -5.45 -7.22 -3.51
CA GLY A 68 -4.64 -8.33 -3.00
C GLY A 68 -4.32 -8.23 -1.50
N ALA A 69 -4.54 -7.07 -0.88
CA ALA A 69 -4.38 -6.81 0.54
C ALA A 69 -5.63 -6.16 1.11
N LEU A 70 -6.06 -6.62 2.28
CA LEU A 70 -7.12 -5.99 3.07
C LEU A 70 -6.46 -5.23 4.21
N TYR A 71 -6.92 -4.02 4.45
CA TYR A 71 -6.48 -3.17 5.55
C TYR A 71 -7.58 -3.15 6.61
N PRO A 72 -7.55 -4.09 7.59
CA PRO A 72 -8.56 -4.13 8.63
C PRO A 72 -8.37 -2.93 9.55
N SER A 73 -9.16 -1.89 9.35
CA SER A 73 -9.20 -0.71 10.19
C SER A 73 -10.43 -0.75 11.09
N GLY A 74 -10.19 -0.55 12.40
CA GLY A 74 -11.25 -0.43 13.39
C GLY A 74 -11.75 -1.73 14.01
N VAL A 75 -12.57 -1.57 15.04
CA VAL A 75 -13.11 -2.66 15.88
C VAL A 75 -13.93 -3.66 15.05
N PHE A 76 -14.66 -3.18 14.04
CA PHE A 76 -15.47 -4.04 13.18
C PHE A 76 -14.64 -5.08 12.42
N HIS A 77 -13.49 -4.69 11.87
CA HIS A 77 -12.63 -5.63 11.15
C HIS A 77 -11.99 -6.66 12.09
N ALA A 78 -11.62 -6.25 13.30
CA ALA A 78 -11.12 -7.17 14.31
C ALA A 78 -12.20 -8.19 14.74
N LEU A 79 -13.45 -7.74 14.92
CA LEU A 79 -14.57 -8.61 15.27
C LEU A 79 -14.91 -9.60 14.15
N ALA A 80 -14.80 -9.21 12.88
CA ALA A 80 -15.04 -10.14 11.78
C ALA A 80 -13.94 -11.19 11.65
N LEU A 81 -12.68 -10.77 11.75
CA LEU A 81 -11.57 -11.72 11.79
C LEU A 81 -11.74 -12.71 12.95
N ALA A 82 -12.06 -12.22 14.15
CA ALA A 82 -12.37 -13.07 15.30
C ALA A 82 -13.54 -14.02 14.99
N GLY A 83 -14.61 -13.53 14.38
CA GLY A 83 -15.77 -14.36 13.97
C GLY A 83 -15.40 -15.43 12.95
N ILE A 84 -14.57 -15.10 11.95
CA ILE A 84 -14.05 -16.09 10.98
C ILE A 84 -13.22 -17.16 11.69
N TYR A 85 -12.32 -16.77 12.60
CA TYR A 85 -11.53 -17.73 13.38
C TYR A 85 -12.41 -18.63 14.25
N VAL A 86 -13.42 -18.07 14.92
CA VAL A 86 -14.37 -18.85 15.72
C VAL A 86 -15.11 -19.86 14.83
N LEU A 87 -15.58 -19.45 13.65
CA LEU A 87 -16.24 -20.36 12.69
C LEU A 87 -15.31 -21.46 12.19
N LEU A 88 -14.04 -21.14 11.90
CA LEU A 88 -13.04 -22.14 11.50
C LEU A 88 -12.73 -23.13 12.61
N ILE A 89 -12.59 -22.67 13.86
CA ILE A 89 -12.38 -23.53 15.03
C ILE A 89 -13.61 -24.43 15.25
N PHE A 90 -14.80 -23.86 15.19
CA PHE A 90 -16.06 -24.61 15.33
C PHE A 90 -16.18 -25.67 14.23
N TYR A 91 -15.82 -25.31 13.00
CA TYR A 91 -15.75 -26.25 11.89
C TYR A 91 -14.75 -27.39 12.15
N ALA A 92 -13.52 -27.07 12.57
CA ALA A 92 -12.49 -28.05 12.85
C ALA A 92 -12.90 -29.05 13.96
N LEU A 93 -13.65 -28.58 14.96
CA LEU A 93 -14.09 -29.42 16.10
C LEU A 93 -15.33 -30.23 15.81
N PHE A 94 -16.26 -29.77 14.97
CA PHE A 94 -17.61 -30.35 14.82
C PHE A 94 -17.98 -30.74 13.38
N HIS A 95 -17.02 -30.89 12.48
CA HIS A 95 -17.31 -31.22 11.08
C HIS A 95 -17.83 -32.65 10.90
N LYS A 96 -19.10 -32.85 10.78
CA LYS A 96 -19.71 -34.06 10.23
C LYS A 96 -20.55 -33.69 9.00
N GLY A 97 -19.92 -33.73 7.81
CA GLY A 97 -20.60 -33.72 6.50
C GLY A 97 -21.31 -32.42 6.06
N ARG A 98 -21.24 -31.34 6.84
CA ARG A 98 -21.92 -30.07 6.54
C ARG A 98 -20.99 -28.93 6.14
N LEU A 99 -19.76 -29.24 5.71
CA LEU A 99 -18.71 -28.28 5.30
C LEU A 99 -19.24 -27.18 4.36
N ARG A 100 -20.01 -27.57 3.35
CA ARG A 100 -20.56 -26.63 2.35
C ARG A 100 -21.39 -25.50 2.95
N TYR A 101 -22.14 -25.75 4.03
CA TYR A 101 -22.97 -24.74 4.69
C TYR A 101 -22.13 -23.77 5.51
N TYR A 102 -21.08 -24.25 6.17
CA TYR A 102 -20.17 -23.39 6.94
C TYR A 102 -19.30 -22.51 6.03
N VAL A 103 -18.80 -23.07 4.92
CA VAL A 103 -18.06 -22.33 3.91
C VAL A 103 -18.97 -21.27 3.27
N ALA A 104 -20.21 -21.61 2.94
CA ALA A 104 -21.17 -20.66 2.40
C ALA A 104 -21.50 -19.54 3.41
N ALA A 105 -21.75 -19.90 4.68
CA ALA A 105 -22.03 -18.91 5.73
C ALA A 105 -20.85 -17.99 5.99
N SER A 106 -19.62 -18.51 6.05
CA SER A 106 -18.42 -17.68 6.23
C SER A 106 -18.15 -16.78 5.02
N ALA A 107 -18.40 -17.27 3.80
CA ALA A 107 -18.29 -16.47 2.58
C ALA A 107 -19.35 -15.36 2.55
N CYS A 108 -20.59 -15.63 2.97
CA CYS A 108 -21.63 -14.61 3.11
C CYS A 108 -21.28 -13.54 4.14
N VAL A 109 -20.78 -13.96 5.32
CA VAL A 109 -20.32 -13.03 6.35
C VAL A 109 -19.18 -12.15 5.84
N ALA A 110 -18.19 -12.74 5.17
CA ALA A 110 -17.09 -12.00 4.57
C ALA A 110 -17.56 -11.03 3.48
N ALA A 111 -18.51 -11.45 2.62
CA ALA A 111 -19.08 -10.61 1.57
C ALA A 111 -19.88 -9.42 2.14
N VAL A 112 -20.73 -9.66 3.13
CA VAL A 112 -21.47 -8.62 3.85
C VAL A 112 -20.49 -7.64 4.52
N TRP A 113 -19.43 -8.17 5.08
CA TRP A 113 -18.40 -7.38 5.72
C TRP A 113 -17.64 -6.46 4.75
N VAL A 114 -17.18 -6.99 3.62
CA VAL A 114 -16.52 -6.20 2.56
C VAL A 114 -17.48 -5.13 2.03
N PHE A 115 -18.76 -5.50 1.85
CA PHE A 115 -19.79 -4.58 1.40
C PHE A 115 -20.04 -3.45 2.40
N LEU A 116 -20.21 -3.78 3.68
CA LEU A 116 -20.47 -2.78 4.73
C LEU A 116 -19.22 -1.92 5.00
N GLY A 117 -18.02 -2.51 5.00
CA GLY A 117 -16.76 -1.81 5.22
C GLY A 117 -16.41 -0.83 4.10
N GLY A 118 -16.79 -1.16 2.85
CA GLY A 118 -16.60 -0.27 1.70
C GLY A 118 -17.70 0.80 1.54
N TRP A 119 -18.85 0.59 2.18
CA TRP A 119 -20.03 1.45 1.99
C TRP A 119 -20.27 2.44 3.14
N LEU A 120 -19.59 2.27 4.26
CA LEU A 120 -19.63 3.24 5.38
C LEU A 120 -18.47 4.24 5.19
N PRO A 121 -18.66 5.32 4.41
CA PRO A 121 -17.69 6.41 4.41
C PRO A 121 -17.59 6.93 5.84
N SER A 122 -16.38 7.26 6.27
CA SER A 122 -16.21 7.97 7.53
C SER A 122 -16.98 9.27 7.43
N ARG A 123 -18.11 9.36 8.14
CA ARG A 123 -18.98 10.55 8.18
C ARG A 123 -18.40 11.66 9.06
N GLU A 124 -17.10 11.60 9.32
CA GLU A 124 -16.44 12.66 10.07
C GLU A 124 -16.50 13.95 9.27
N ASP A 125 -16.98 15.01 9.92
CA ASP A 125 -17.04 16.32 9.27
C ASP A 125 -15.66 16.84 8.91
N PHE A 126 -14.64 16.46 9.70
CA PHE A 126 -13.26 16.85 9.47
C PHE A 126 -12.27 15.95 10.23
N ARG A 127 -11.25 15.46 9.53
CA ARG A 127 -10.12 14.74 10.11
C ARG A 127 -8.82 15.24 9.52
N LEU A 128 -7.87 15.64 10.34
CA LEU A 128 -6.49 15.94 9.97
C LEU A 128 -5.56 14.89 10.57
N ALA A 129 -4.79 14.23 9.72
CA ALA A 129 -3.72 13.34 10.14
C ALA A 129 -2.37 13.94 9.73
N VAL A 130 -1.47 14.07 10.68
CA VAL A 130 -0.08 14.45 10.47
C VAL A 130 0.73 13.15 10.48
N LEU A 131 1.41 12.86 9.39
CA LEU A 131 2.14 11.60 9.24
C LEU A 131 3.60 11.76 9.71
N ASP A 132 4.09 10.77 10.44
CA ASP A 132 5.49 10.71 10.84
C ASP A 132 6.34 10.23 9.65
N VAL A 133 6.84 11.18 8.87
CA VAL A 133 7.70 10.96 7.71
C VAL A 133 9.18 11.27 8.00
N GLY A 134 9.51 11.60 9.23
CA GLY A 134 10.83 12.05 9.66
C GLY A 134 11.07 13.52 9.32
N GLN A 135 12.21 13.83 8.70
CA GLN A 135 12.46 15.19 8.21
C GLN A 135 11.66 15.40 6.93
N GLY A 136 10.57 16.14 7.04
CA GLY A 136 9.67 16.46 5.95
C GLY A 136 8.23 16.62 6.38
N GLN A 137 7.34 16.76 5.42
CA GLN A 137 5.93 17.00 5.65
C GLN A 137 5.05 16.08 4.83
N SER A 138 4.04 15.52 5.49
CA SER A 138 2.93 14.83 4.83
C SER A 138 1.70 14.90 5.74
N LEU A 139 0.64 15.49 5.23
CA LEU A 139 -0.62 15.67 5.93
C LEU A 139 -1.75 15.04 5.12
N VAL A 140 -2.68 14.40 5.80
CA VAL A 140 -3.90 13.90 5.16
C VAL A 140 -5.11 14.58 5.79
N LEU A 141 -5.87 15.24 4.96
CA LEU A 141 -7.09 15.92 5.32
C LEU A 141 -8.27 15.16 4.72
N SER A 142 -9.24 14.77 5.55
CA SER A 142 -10.45 14.11 5.10
C SER A 142 -11.68 14.84 5.64
N SER A 143 -12.68 15.04 4.78
CA SER A 143 -13.94 15.67 5.15
C SER A 143 -15.06 15.15 4.26
N ARG A 144 -16.10 14.59 4.87
CA ARG A 144 -17.31 14.07 4.19
C ARG A 144 -17.03 13.21 2.96
N GLY A 145 -16.04 12.33 3.05
CA GLY A 145 -15.68 11.41 1.98
C GLY A 145 -14.70 11.97 0.95
N GLN A 146 -14.35 13.25 1.03
CA GLN A 146 -13.25 13.83 0.25
C GLN A 146 -11.93 13.70 1.01
N THR A 147 -10.86 13.47 0.29
CA THR A 147 -9.52 13.32 0.85
C THR A 147 -8.49 14.13 0.07
N LEU A 148 -7.74 14.93 0.78
CA LEU A 148 -6.65 15.73 0.29
C LEU A 148 -5.36 15.30 0.98
N VAL A 149 -4.31 15.06 0.22
CA VAL A 149 -2.95 14.92 0.75
C VAL A 149 -2.22 16.24 0.52
N ILE A 150 -1.59 16.76 1.56
CA ILE A 150 -0.77 17.98 1.49
C ILE A 150 0.66 17.56 1.76
N ASP A 151 1.50 17.74 0.76
CA ASP A 151 2.89 17.31 0.69
C ASP A 151 3.07 15.79 0.85
N CYS A 152 4.16 15.30 0.36
CA CYS A 152 4.59 13.92 0.50
C CYS A 152 6.11 13.87 0.41
N GLY A 153 6.78 14.50 1.34
CA GLY A 153 8.23 14.52 1.44
C GLY A 153 8.70 14.01 2.79
N GLY A 154 9.95 13.63 2.86
CA GLY A 154 10.52 13.10 4.08
C GLY A 154 11.98 12.74 3.92
N ARG A 155 12.55 12.07 4.92
CA ARG A 155 13.94 11.64 4.93
C ARG A 155 14.38 10.91 3.64
N THR A 156 13.49 10.11 3.07
CA THR A 156 13.56 9.63 1.69
C THR A 156 12.16 9.73 1.09
N GLY A 157 12.06 10.18 -0.14
CA GLY A 157 10.76 10.31 -0.82
C GLY A 157 9.96 9.00 -0.81
N GLN A 158 10.62 7.85 -1.01
CA GLN A 158 9.96 6.56 -0.97
C GLN A 158 9.37 6.24 0.41
N SER A 159 10.09 6.52 1.51
CA SER A 159 9.57 6.23 2.86
C SER A 159 8.39 7.10 3.23
N ALA A 160 8.38 8.37 2.81
CA ALA A 160 7.24 9.26 3.00
C ALA A 160 6.00 8.79 2.21
N ALA A 161 6.20 8.39 0.96
CA ALA A 161 5.14 7.85 0.11
C ALA A 161 4.57 6.54 0.67
N ASP A 162 5.42 5.66 1.18
CA ASP A 162 4.98 4.41 1.81
C ASP A 162 4.13 4.68 3.04
N ARG A 163 4.54 5.61 3.93
CA ARG A 163 3.75 6.02 5.10
C ARG A 163 2.40 6.62 4.71
N ALA A 164 2.40 7.53 3.73
CA ALA A 164 1.17 8.15 3.25
C ALA A 164 0.23 7.11 2.62
N ALA A 165 0.74 6.23 1.77
CA ALA A 165 -0.04 5.18 1.15
C ALA A 165 -0.58 4.17 2.17
N GLU A 166 0.23 3.72 3.14
CA GLU A 166 -0.20 2.82 4.21
C GLU A 166 -1.31 3.44 5.06
N TYR A 167 -1.17 4.72 5.42
CA TYR A 167 -2.21 5.42 6.14
C TYR A 167 -3.51 5.49 5.34
N LEU A 168 -3.47 5.96 4.08
CA LEU A 168 -4.65 6.05 3.21
C LEU A 168 -5.33 4.69 3.04
N LEU A 169 -4.57 3.66 2.72
CA LEU A 169 -5.08 2.30 2.55
C LEU A 169 -5.65 1.73 3.84
N SER A 170 -5.06 2.06 5.00
CA SER A 170 -5.59 1.66 6.32
C SER A 170 -6.96 2.29 6.62
N GLN A 171 -7.25 3.43 6.00
CA GLN A 171 -8.56 4.08 6.07
C GLN A 171 -9.50 3.66 4.92
N ASN A 172 -9.13 2.65 4.12
CA ASN A 172 -9.82 2.20 2.90
C ASN A 172 -9.90 3.28 1.81
N ILE A 173 -8.95 4.21 1.79
CA ILE A 173 -8.86 5.27 0.79
C ILE A 173 -7.89 4.81 -0.31
N TYR A 174 -8.42 4.42 -1.45
CA TYR A 174 -7.65 3.96 -2.62
C TYR A 174 -7.43 5.05 -3.66
N ARG A 175 -8.13 6.17 -3.49
CA ARG A 175 -8.09 7.34 -4.37
C ARG A 175 -8.27 8.59 -3.51
N VAL A 176 -7.48 9.61 -3.81
CA VAL A 176 -7.59 10.93 -3.17
C VAL A 176 -8.11 11.94 -4.18
N ASP A 177 -8.90 12.91 -3.71
CA ASP A 177 -9.46 13.96 -4.58
C ASP A 177 -8.36 14.90 -5.05
N ALA A 178 -7.40 15.19 -4.18
CA ALA A 178 -6.26 15.99 -4.57
C ALA A 178 -4.97 15.63 -3.82
N LEU A 179 -3.83 15.84 -4.48
CA LEU A 179 -2.52 15.98 -3.88
C LEU A 179 -2.07 17.42 -4.06
N ALA A 180 -1.91 18.16 -2.97
CA ALA A 180 -1.42 19.50 -2.96
C ALA A 180 0.06 19.52 -2.55
N LEU A 181 0.91 20.16 -3.36
CA LEU A 181 2.30 20.40 -3.01
C LEU A 181 2.45 21.87 -2.61
N THR A 182 3.02 22.12 -1.45
CA THR A 182 3.25 23.50 -0.97
C THR A 182 4.45 24.12 -1.66
N HIS A 183 5.50 23.34 -1.92
CA HIS A 183 6.69 23.69 -2.71
C HIS A 183 7.39 22.41 -3.20
N PHE A 184 8.46 22.57 -4.00
CA PHE A 184 9.12 21.45 -4.68
C PHE A 184 10.37 20.93 -3.98
N ASP A 185 10.65 21.33 -2.75
CA ASP A 185 11.80 20.81 -2.02
C ASP A 185 11.59 19.31 -1.68
N GLU A 186 12.67 18.56 -1.54
CA GLU A 186 12.64 17.10 -1.40
C GLU A 186 11.86 16.66 -0.15
N ASP A 187 11.92 17.46 0.91
CA ASP A 187 11.22 17.22 2.18
C ASP A 187 9.70 17.50 2.12
N HIS A 188 9.20 18.05 0.98
CA HIS A 188 7.77 18.30 0.73
C HIS A 188 7.25 17.54 -0.50
N ALA A 189 8.00 17.48 -1.58
CA ALA A 189 7.55 16.88 -2.85
C ALA A 189 8.26 15.57 -3.21
N GLY A 190 9.34 15.18 -2.51
CA GLY A 190 10.21 14.08 -2.90
C GLY A 190 9.52 12.72 -3.02
N GLY A 191 8.42 12.49 -2.31
CA GLY A 191 7.62 11.27 -2.36
C GLY A 191 6.43 11.30 -3.29
N ALA A 192 6.09 12.45 -3.88
CA ALA A 192 4.85 12.62 -4.62
C ALA A 192 4.69 11.61 -5.77
N GLN A 193 5.73 11.39 -6.57
CA GLN A 193 5.71 10.42 -7.67
C GLN A 193 5.52 8.98 -7.18
N TYR A 194 6.18 8.61 -6.08
CA TYR A 194 6.01 7.28 -5.48
C TYR A 194 4.60 7.09 -4.93
N LEU A 195 4.03 8.11 -4.28
CA LEU A 195 2.66 8.07 -3.79
C LEU A 195 1.67 7.90 -4.95
N LEU A 196 1.80 8.66 -6.03
CA LEU A 196 0.94 8.58 -7.21
C LEU A 196 1.03 7.24 -7.94
N SER A 197 2.13 6.50 -7.78
CA SER A 197 2.24 5.12 -8.29
C SER A 197 1.41 4.11 -7.49
N ARG A 198 1.01 4.41 -6.26
CA ARG A 198 0.28 3.53 -5.34
C ARG A 198 -1.17 3.95 -5.13
N VAL A 199 -1.42 5.25 -5.07
CA VAL A 199 -2.74 5.84 -4.83
C VAL A 199 -3.03 6.85 -5.93
N LYS A 200 -4.20 6.74 -6.56
CA LYS A 200 -4.60 7.67 -7.61
C LYS A 200 -5.03 9.00 -7.00
N ALA A 201 -4.53 10.12 -7.52
CA ALA A 201 -5.06 11.44 -7.24
C ALA A 201 -5.85 11.94 -8.45
N GLU A 202 -7.02 12.57 -8.20
CA GLU A 202 -7.83 13.17 -9.28
C GLU A 202 -7.22 14.47 -9.75
N THR A 203 -6.71 15.25 -8.82
CA THR A 203 -6.16 16.57 -9.09
C THR A 203 -4.81 16.73 -8.42
N LEU A 204 -3.86 17.31 -9.14
CA LEU A 204 -2.58 17.74 -8.59
C LEU A 204 -2.61 19.26 -8.45
N LEU A 205 -2.50 19.75 -7.22
CA LEU A 205 -2.47 21.17 -6.88
C LEU A 205 -1.01 21.57 -6.66
N LEU A 206 -0.45 22.30 -7.62
CA LEU A 206 0.93 22.76 -7.56
C LEU A 206 1.01 24.17 -6.97
N PRO A 207 2.16 24.55 -6.37
CA PRO A 207 2.38 25.86 -5.76
C PRO A 207 2.50 26.99 -6.78
N GLU A 208 2.05 26.77 -8.00
CA GLU A 208 2.09 27.75 -9.08
C GLU A 208 0.84 28.61 -9.03
N GLY A 209 1.02 29.92 -8.95
CA GLY A 209 -0.05 30.91 -9.03
C GLY A 209 0.22 32.10 -8.16
N LYS A 210 -0.22 33.29 -8.66
CA LYS A 210 -0.12 34.56 -7.93
C LYS A 210 -1.43 34.91 -7.20
N GLU A 211 -2.45 34.09 -7.35
CA GLU A 211 -3.79 34.36 -6.83
C GLU A 211 -4.23 33.31 -5.80
N GLU A 212 -5.00 33.74 -4.85
CA GLU A 212 -5.68 32.85 -3.90
C GLU A 212 -6.63 31.93 -4.66
N ARG A 213 -6.54 30.62 -4.40
CA ARG A 213 -7.50 29.64 -4.92
C ARG A 213 -8.41 29.17 -3.79
N VAL A 214 -9.69 29.25 -4.04
CA VAL A 214 -10.72 28.79 -3.11
C VAL A 214 -11.40 27.56 -3.72
N ILE A 215 -11.30 26.41 -3.02
CA ILE A 215 -11.81 25.13 -3.50
C ILE A 215 -12.80 24.59 -2.46
N PRO A 216 -14.04 24.24 -2.84
CA PRO A 216 -14.95 23.52 -1.95
C PRO A 216 -14.32 22.20 -1.53
N PHE A 217 -14.30 21.91 -0.24
CA PHE A 217 -13.75 20.66 0.29
C PHE A 217 -14.57 20.15 1.47
N GLY A 218 -15.27 19.04 1.26
CA GLY A 218 -16.09 18.38 2.27
C GLY A 218 -17.17 19.28 2.88
N ALA A 219 -17.04 19.55 4.18
CA ALA A 219 -17.97 20.43 4.91
C ALA A 219 -17.58 21.91 4.87
N GLY A 220 -16.45 22.23 4.22
CA GLY A 220 -15.86 23.58 4.27
C GLY A 220 -15.29 24.03 2.93
N ILE A 221 -14.37 24.93 3.02
CA ILE A 221 -13.61 25.47 1.88
C ILE A 221 -12.12 25.39 2.19
N LEU A 222 -11.35 24.98 1.19
CA LEU A 222 -9.88 25.04 1.21
C LEU A 222 -9.44 26.33 0.54
N ARG A 223 -8.64 27.13 1.22
CA ARG A 223 -8.00 28.31 0.66
C ARG A 223 -6.52 28.06 0.48
N LEU A 224 -6.07 28.15 -0.74
CA LEU A 224 -4.66 28.05 -1.09
C LEU A 224 -4.14 29.46 -1.34
N PHE A 225 -3.26 29.92 -0.47
CA PHE A 225 -2.64 31.23 -0.61
C PHE A 225 -1.38 31.11 -1.47
N PRO A 226 -1.11 32.10 -2.36
CA PRO A 226 0.14 32.12 -3.09
C PRO A 226 1.31 32.28 -2.12
N TYR A 227 2.40 31.58 -2.41
CA TYR A 227 3.63 31.77 -1.66
C TYR A 227 4.21 33.13 -1.99
N THR A 228 4.20 34.06 -1.04
CA THR A 228 4.69 35.44 -1.19
C THR A 228 6.09 35.63 -0.60
N GLY A 229 6.71 34.61 -0.08
CA GLY A 229 7.97 34.65 0.66
C GLY A 229 9.17 34.20 -0.15
N GLY A 230 9.87 35.16 -0.78
CA GLY A 230 11.19 34.95 -1.34
C GLY A 230 11.22 34.45 -2.79
N GLU A 231 12.17 34.92 -3.54
CA GLU A 231 12.51 34.39 -4.85
C GLU A 231 12.84 32.90 -4.69
N PHE A 232 12.15 32.02 -5.42
CA PHE A 232 12.59 30.64 -5.56
C PHE A 232 14.04 30.68 -6.02
N PRO A 233 14.99 30.01 -5.35
CA PRO A 233 16.35 29.95 -5.81
C PRO A 233 16.35 29.40 -7.22
N GLU A 234 16.62 30.25 -8.21
CA GLU A 234 16.74 29.84 -9.59
C GLU A 234 17.77 28.71 -9.66
N GLY A 235 17.32 27.52 -9.98
CA GLY A 235 18.18 26.40 -10.32
C GLY A 235 17.99 25.10 -9.57
N LYS A 236 17.24 25.02 -8.45
CA LYS A 236 17.06 23.75 -7.73
C LYS A 236 15.75 23.03 -8.03
N ASN A 237 14.77 23.67 -8.62
CA ASN A 237 13.41 23.13 -8.75
C ASN A 237 12.96 22.80 -10.17
N LYS A 238 13.89 22.52 -11.09
CA LYS A 238 13.53 21.85 -12.34
C LYS A 238 13.71 20.34 -12.21
N GLY A 239 13.09 19.76 -11.20
CA GLY A 239 12.85 18.33 -11.17
C GLY A 239 11.77 18.01 -12.21
N HIS A 240 12.12 17.27 -13.23
CA HIS A 240 11.16 16.74 -14.20
C HIS A 240 10.23 15.76 -13.45
N PHE A 241 9.08 16.24 -13.04
CA PHE A 241 7.96 15.40 -12.59
C PHE A 241 7.09 15.04 -13.79
N PHE A 242 7.62 14.24 -14.71
CA PHE A 242 6.83 13.51 -15.71
C PHE A 242 7.66 12.33 -16.25
#